data_68befdce0c3d3875829d32ccee7374e7
#
_entry.id   68befdce0c3d3875829d32ccee7374e7
#
_cell.length_a   1.000
_cell.length_b   1.000
_cell.length_c   1.000
_cell.angle_alpha   90.00
_cell.angle_beta   90.00
_cell.angle_gamma   90.00
#
_symmetry.space_group_name_H-M   'P 1'
#
loop_
_entity.id
_entity.type
_entity.pdbx_description
1 polymer ?
#
loop_
_entity_poly.entity_id
_entity_poly.type
_entity_poly.pdbx_seq_one_letter_code
_entity_poly.pdbx_strand_id
1 'polypeptide(L)'
;MGYLRNMQPLFKLRPVAIWVACVVFLLLAEVPGAVAQVRDGEWSLCTFNIRYDNPTDPLKWEERKDEVAQIIGFYDIVGLQEVLPHQWTDLEERLPWMSCVGRGREADGSGEACPIFFHHAKWELLHHETIWLAPEWKTPGATGWTADLPRTATIAWFHHLESGRRVKVYNTHWSHVSPEAREASGRLIATIDALHGVEATVVLGDFNEEDGGKGRAALSSAGFQNTYDSIGARCRKSFPTYTTFQPTGASGGPRIDAIYVKGLDTKWTCVDEIIKKEHFISDHLPLHAVVSWASSRE
;
A
#
# COMPACT_ATOMS: atom_id res chain seq x y z
N MET A 1 67.08 -60.54 9.88
CA MET A 1 67.74 -59.83 8.79
C MET A 1 66.72 -58.88 8.23
N GLY A 2 66.75 -57.70 8.48
CA GLY A 2 67.52 -56.58 8.09
C GLY A 2 66.52 -55.46 7.82
N TYR A 3 66.56 -54.48 8.61
CA TYR A 3 67.00 -53.08 8.41
C TYR A 3 66.01 -52.15 7.70
N LEU A 4 65.56 -51.17 8.47
CA LEU A 4 65.65 -49.70 8.28
C LEU A 4 64.64 -49.14 7.28
N ARG A 5 64.04 -47.98 7.47
CA ARG A 5 64.39 -46.74 8.24
C ARG A 5 63.19 -45.79 8.23
N ASN A 6 63.08 -45.08 9.29
CA ASN A 6 62.36 -43.79 9.40
C ASN A 6 62.43 -42.91 8.15
N MET A 7 61.29 -42.34 7.80
CA MET A 7 61.25 -40.92 7.34
C MET A 7 59.85 -40.33 7.59
N GLN A 8 59.76 -39.47 8.58
CA GLN A 8 58.80 -38.37 8.50
C GLN A 8 59.39 -37.34 7.52
N PRO A 9 58.58 -36.59 6.79
CA PRO A 9 58.32 -35.22 7.18
C PRO A 9 56.92 -34.71 6.93
N LEU A 10 56.40 -33.96 7.85
CA LEU A 10 56.15 -32.54 7.74
C LEU A 10 55.54 -32.06 6.42
N PHE A 11 54.22 -31.84 6.46
CA PHE A 11 53.65 -30.54 6.11
C PHE A 11 52.19 -30.50 6.51
N LYS A 12 51.90 -29.91 7.67
CA LYS A 12 50.55 -29.46 8.04
C LYS A 12 50.20 -28.25 7.19
N LEU A 13 49.46 -28.42 6.14
CA LEU A 13 48.75 -27.32 5.46
C LEU A 13 47.55 -26.93 6.29
N ARG A 14 47.62 -25.76 6.93
CA ARG A 14 46.47 -25.10 7.54
C ARG A 14 45.54 -24.66 6.41
N PRO A 15 44.20 -24.85 6.52
CA PRO A 15 43.29 -24.25 5.58
C PRO A 15 43.23 -22.73 5.86
N VAL A 16 43.70 -21.96 4.89
CA VAL A 16 43.51 -20.50 4.85
C VAL A 16 42.02 -20.32 4.52
N ALA A 17 41.24 -19.91 5.52
CA ALA A 17 39.87 -19.45 5.32
C ALA A 17 39.95 -18.14 4.51
N ILE A 18 39.64 -18.23 3.22
CA ILE A 18 39.45 -17.05 2.38
C ILE A 18 38.06 -16.53 2.72
N TRP A 19 38.01 -15.45 3.53
CA TRP A 19 36.86 -14.60 3.68
C TRP A 19 36.68 -13.82 2.39
N VAL A 20 35.80 -14.27 1.51
CA VAL A 20 35.28 -13.47 0.41
C VAL A 20 34.27 -12.49 1.03
N ALA A 21 34.74 -11.30 1.32
CA ALA A 21 33.85 -10.18 1.64
C ALA A 21 33.15 -9.79 0.34
N CYS A 22 31.92 -10.25 0.13
CA CYS A 22 31.04 -9.69 -0.86
C CYS A 22 30.65 -8.28 -0.39
N VAL A 23 31.41 -7.29 -0.84
CA VAL A 23 30.99 -5.88 -0.78
C VAL A 23 29.94 -5.72 -1.86
N VAL A 24 28.68 -5.88 -1.49
CA VAL A 24 27.54 -5.46 -2.32
C VAL A 24 27.55 -3.94 -2.30
N PHE A 25 28.10 -3.32 -3.34
CA PHE A 25 27.84 -1.93 -3.64
C PHE A 25 26.36 -1.83 -4.03
N LEU A 26 25.50 -1.52 -3.07
CA LEU A 26 24.19 -0.95 -3.34
C LEU A 26 24.45 0.41 -3.99
N LEU A 27 24.38 0.46 -5.31
CA LEU A 27 24.14 1.69 -6.03
C LEU A 27 22.74 2.16 -5.57
N LEU A 28 22.71 3.03 -4.56
CA LEU A 28 21.54 3.83 -4.24
C LEU A 28 21.34 4.74 -5.45
N ALA A 29 20.53 4.30 -6.41
CA ALA A 29 19.93 5.21 -7.35
C ALA A 29 19.18 6.23 -6.49
N GLU A 30 19.54 7.50 -6.60
CA GLU A 30 18.79 8.58 -5.96
C GLU A 30 17.37 8.51 -6.51
N VAL A 31 16.44 8.00 -5.71
CA VAL A 31 15.01 8.06 -6.01
C VAL A 31 14.62 9.53 -5.82
N PRO A 32 14.14 10.22 -6.88
CA PRO A 32 13.65 11.58 -6.75
C PRO A 32 12.32 11.57 -5.99
N GLY A 33 12.37 11.76 -4.73
CA GLY A 33 11.27 11.82 -3.78
C GLY A 33 11.87 11.57 -2.40
N ALA A 34 11.72 12.50 -1.48
CA ALA A 34 12.21 12.32 -0.12
C ALA A 34 11.39 11.22 0.56
N VAL A 35 11.78 9.96 0.36
CA VAL A 35 11.27 8.87 1.21
C VAL A 35 11.68 9.25 2.63
N ALA A 36 10.71 9.59 3.46
CA ALA A 36 10.96 9.88 4.86
C ALA A 36 11.66 8.65 5.45
N GLN A 37 12.83 8.88 6.07
CA GLN A 37 13.56 7.80 6.70
C GLN A 37 12.70 7.24 7.83
N VAL A 38 12.21 6.00 7.67
CA VAL A 38 11.44 5.29 8.70
C VAL A 38 12.39 5.02 9.88
N ARG A 39 12.03 5.51 11.08
CA ARG A 39 12.80 5.33 12.31
C ARG A 39 12.32 4.12 13.08
N ASP A 40 13.08 3.72 14.11
CA ASP A 40 12.66 2.63 15.00
C ASP A 40 11.24 2.89 15.57
N GLY A 41 10.38 1.87 15.47
CA GLY A 41 8.97 1.97 15.89
C GLY A 41 8.04 2.70 14.93
N GLU A 42 8.53 3.18 13.78
CA GLU A 42 7.75 3.73 12.69
C GLU A 42 7.60 2.70 11.57
N TRP A 43 6.55 2.84 10.75
CA TRP A 43 6.31 2.02 9.58
C TRP A 43 5.55 2.80 8.51
N SER A 44 5.61 2.31 7.28
CA SER A 44 5.15 3.04 6.12
C SER A 44 3.89 2.43 5.50
N LEU A 45 3.02 3.32 5.01
CA LEU A 45 1.78 3.03 4.30
C LEU A 45 1.82 3.66 2.93
N CYS A 46 1.24 3.00 1.93
CA CYS A 46 0.98 3.62 0.64
C CYS A 46 -0.42 3.23 0.13
N THR A 47 -1.10 4.15 -0.52
CA THR A 47 -2.25 3.89 -1.38
C THR A 47 -1.94 4.33 -2.78
N PHE A 48 -2.24 3.48 -3.76
CA PHE A 48 -1.95 3.79 -5.15
C PHE A 48 -2.98 3.16 -6.09
N ASN A 49 -3.82 3.98 -6.70
CA ASN A 49 -4.58 3.56 -7.86
C ASN A 49 -3.59 3.41 -9.03
N ILE A 50 -3.29 2.16 -9.39
CA ILE A 50 -2.28 1.84 -10.41
C ILE A 50 -2.81 2.01 -11.83
N ARG A 51 -4.06 2.38 -12.00
CA ARG A 51 -4.78 2.40 -13.27
C ARG A 51 -4.86 1.01 -13.92
N TYR A 52 -6.05 0.53 -14.22
CA TYR A 52 -6.20 -0.72 -14.97
C TYR A 52 -5.50 -0.66 -16.33
N ASP A 53 -5.22 -1.82 -16.92
CA ASP A 53 -4.57 -1.90 -18.22
C ASP A 53 -5.52 -1.46 -19.35
N ASN A 54 -5.54 -0.16 -19.61
CA ASN A 54 -6.38 0.45 -20.63
C ASN A 54 -5.56 0.69 -21.91
N PRO A 55 -5.99 0.11 -23.05
CA PRO A 55 -5.26 0.26 -24.32
C PRO A 55 -5.25 1.69 -24.89
N THR A 56 -6.01 2.61 -24.35
CA THR A 56 -6.04 4.02 -24.79
C THR A 56 -5.15 4.94 -23.96
N ASP A 57 -4.61 4.46 -22.83
CA ASP A 57 -3.75 5.26 -21.97
C ASP A 57 -2.40 5.62 -22.63
N PRO A 58 -1.76 6.73 -22.26
CA PRO A 58 -0.49 7.16 -22.85
C PRO A 58 0.67 6.20 -22.57
N LEU A 59 0.64 5.51 -21.41
CA LEU A 59 1.57 4.46 -21.01
C LEU A 59 0.80 3.16 -20.80
N LYS A 60 1.16 2.11 -21.54
CA LYS A 60 0.58 0.78 -21.38
C LYS A 60 1.09 0.13 -20.09
N TRP A 61 0.36 -0.84 -19.57
CA TRP A 61 0.78 -1.58 -18.37
C TRP A 61 2.20 -2.15 -18.51
N GLU A 62 2.52 -2.79 -19.65
CA GLU A 62 3.85 -3.33 -19.95
C GLU A 62 4.98 -2.30 -19.85
N GLU A 63 4.68 -1.02 -20.06
CA GLU A 63 5.67 0.05 -20.02
C GLU A 63 5.86 0.63 -18.61
N ARG A 64 4.95 0.39 -17.66
CA ARG A 64 4.94 1.04 -16.32
C ARG A 64 4.98 0.06 -15.15
N LYS A 65 4.76 -1.24 -15.38
CA LYS A 65 4.66 -2.25 -14.33
C LYS A 65 5.91 -2.37 -13.44
N ASP A 66 7.11 -2.16 -14.01
CA ASP A 66 8.36 -2.26 -13.25
C ASP A 66 8.52 -1.07 -12.29
N GLU A 67 8.19 0.14 -12.72
CA GLU A 67 8.18 1.33 -11.86
C GLU A 67 7.09 1.24 -10.79
N VAL A 68 5.91 0.72 -11.14
CA VAL A 68 4.83 0.47 -10.17
C VAL A 68 5.29 -0.51 -9.11
N ALA A 69 5.89 -1.65 -9.50
CA ALA A 69 6.43 -2.62 -8.56
C ALA A 69 7.53 -2.04 -7.68
N GLN A 70 8.44 -1.24 -8.26
CA GLN A 70 9.50 -0.57 -7.51
C GLN A 70 8.93 0.31 -6.40
N ILE A 71 7.89 1.12 -6.69
CA ILE A 71 7.25 1.97 -5.68
C ILE A 71 6.62 1.13 -4.57
N ILE A 72 5.83 0.13 -4.94
CA ILE A 72 5.15 -0.76 -3.99
C ILE A 72 6.16 -1.37 -3.02
N GLY A 73 7.31 -1.84 -3.55
CA GLY A 73 8.36 -2.50 -2.79
C GLY A 73 9.05 -1.63 -1.72
N PHE A 74 8.84 -0.31 -1.71
CA PHE A 74 9.42 0.58 -0.69
C PHE A 74 8.59 0.67 0.60
N TYR A 75 7.32 0.27 0.58
CA TYR A 75 6.41 0.49 1.69
C TYR A 75 6.05 -0.82 2.41
N ASP A 76 5.78 -0.71 3.71
CA ASP A 76 5.50 -1.87 4.55
C ASP A 76 4.12 -2.48 4.28
N ILE A 77 3.10 -1.64 4.07
CA ILE A 77 1.73 -2.03 3.70
C ILE A 77 1.23 -1.11 2.60
N VAL A 78 0.74 -1.69 1.50
CA VAL A 78 0.28 -0.95 0.31
C VAL A 78 -1.10 -1.43 -0.11
N GLY A 79 -2.04 -0.50 -0.23
CA GLY A 79 -3.33 -0.74 -0.86
C GLY A 79 -3.32 -0.27 -2.31
N LEU A 80 -3.65 -1.15 -3.23
CA LEU A 80 -3.74 -0.82 -4.66
C LEU A 80 -5.19 -0.80 -5.12
N GLN A 81 -5.51 0.00 -6.14
CA GLN A 81 -6.83 0.06 -6.75
C GLN A 81 -6.72 -0.16 -8.26
N GLU A 82 -7.84 -0.54 -8.88
CA GLU A 82 -7.98 -0.88 -10.31
C GLU A 82 -7.13 -2.07 -10.78
N VAL A 83 -6.75 -2.97 -9.88
CA VAL A 83 -5.84 -4.07 -10.22
C VAL A 83 -6.56 -5.18 -10.95
N LEU A 84 -6.23 -5.40 -12.23
CA LEU A 84 -6.71 -6.54 -13.01
C LEU A 84 -5.91 -7.82 -12.69
N PRO A 85 -6.48 -9.02 -12.95
CA PRO A 85 -5.82 -10.29 -12.60
C PRO A 85 -4.39 -10.44 -13.14
N HIS A 86 -4.11 -10.04 -14.39
CA HIS A 86 -2.76 -10.11 -14.96
C HIS A 86 -1.81 -9.07 -14.34
N GLN A 87 -2.30 -7.87 -14.00
CA GLN A 87 -1.51 -6.86 -13.29
C GLN A 87 -1.13 -7.36 -11.88
N TRP A 88 -2.06 -8.05 -11.22
CA TRP A 88 -1.79 -8.67 -9.92
C TRP A 88 -0.66 -9.70 -10.01
N THR A 89 -0.76 -10.65 -10.96
CA THR A 89 0.27 -11.68 -11.20
C THR A 89 1.64 -11.04 -11.50
N ASP A 90 1.67 -10.04 -12.37
CA ASP A 90 2.90 -9.31 -12.70
C ASP A 90 3.58 -8.68 -11.48
N LEU A 91 2.78 -8.16 -10.53
CA LEU A 91 3.30 -7.56 -9.29
C LEU A 91 3.78 -8.62 -8.28
N GLU A 92 3.07 -9.75 -8.12
CA GLU A 92 3.52 -10.85 -7.26
C GLU A 92 4.87 -11.41 -7.72
N GLU A 93 5.06 -11.58 -9.03
CA GLU A 93 6.33 -12.05 -9.59
C GLU A 93 7.51 -11.11 -9.32
N ARG A 94 7.25 -9.79 -9.27
CA ARG A 94 8.26 -8.75 -9.05
C ARG A 94 8.56 -8.47 -7.59
N LEU A 95 7.67 -8.86 -6.69
CA LEU A 95 7.72 -8.54 -5.27
C LEU A 95 7.72 -9.81 -4.38
N PRO A 96 8.69 -10.72 -4.57
CA PRO A 96 8.70 -12.01 -3.84
C PRO A 96 8.87 -11.88 -2.32
N TRP A 97 9.24 -10.68 -1.82
CA TRP A 97 9.34 -10.38 -0.39
C TRP A 97 8.04 -9.79 0.20
N MET A 98 7.03 -9.58 -0.62
CA MET A 98 5.70 -9.17 -0.19
C MET A 98 4.70 -10.31 -0.38
N SER A 99 3.69 -10.34 0.46
CA SER A 99 2.48 -11.14 0.25
C SER A 99 1.32 -10.19 -0.04
N CYS A 100 0.24 -10.71 -0.63
CA CYS A 100 -0.93 -9.91 -0.90
C CYS A 100 -2.22 -10.67 -0.65
N VAL A 101 -3.30 -9.92 -0.40
CA VAL A 101 -4.65 -10.43 -0.19
C VAL A 101 -5.68 -9.52 -0.83
N GLY A 102 -6.81 -10.10 -1.20
CA GLY A 102 -7.94 -9.39 -1.81
C GLY A 102 -8.74 -10.30 -2.74
N ARG A 103 -9.68 -9.70 -3.46
CA ARG A 103 -10.52 -10.37 -4.45
C ARG A 103 -11.03 -9.36 -5.46
N GLY A 104 -11.23 -9.78 -6.71
CA GLY A 104 -11.89 -8.98 -7.73
C GLY A 104 -13.35 -8.70 -7.39
N ARG A 105 -13.86 -7.56 -7.85
CA ARG A 105 -15.16 -7.01 -7.46
C ARG A 105 -16.37 -7.79 -7.98
N GLU A 106 -16.20 -8.58 -9.06
CA GLU A 106 -17.30 -9.32 -9.66
C GLU A 106 -17.70 -10.54 -8.79
N ALA A 107 -18.92 -11.04 -9.01
CA ALA A 107 -19.46 -12.15 -8.22
C ALA A 107 -18.60 -13.42 -8.28
N ASP A 108 -17.97 -13.68 -9.43
CA ASP A 108 -17.07 -14.80 -9.65
C ASP A 108 -15.62 -14.55 -9.14
N GLY A 109 -15.32 -13.34 -8.68
CA GLY A 109 -13.99 -12.91 -8.22
C GLY A 109 -13.11 -12.33 -9.32
N SER A 110 -13.64 -12.15 -10.51
CA SER A 110 -12.96 -11.44 -11.60
C SER A 110 -13.09 -9.91 -11.47
N GLY A 111 -12.64 -9.19 -12.50
CA GLY A 111 -12.68 -7.74 -12.56
C GLY A 111 -11.58 -7.08 -11.74
N GLU A 112 -11.71 -5.77 -11.57
CA GLU A 112 -10.77 -4.97 -10.80
C GLU A 112 -10.81 -5.34 -9.32
N ALA A 113 -9.64 -5.38 -8.69
CA ALA A 113 -9.47 -5.66 -7.27
C ALA A 113 -8.88 -4.48 -6.51
N CYS A 114 -9.07 -4.49 -5.20
CA CYS A 114 -8.41 -3.62 -4.24
C CYS A 114 -7.49 -4.45 -3.32
N PRO A 115 -6.37 -5.04 -3.82
CA PRO A 115 -5.50 -5.87 -3.00
C PRO A 115 -4.70 -5.06 -1.98
N ILE A 116 -4.32 -5.72 -0.88
CA ILE A 116 -3.37 -5.20 0.10
C ILE A 116 -2.08 -6.03 -0.03
N PHE A 117 -0.99 -5.37 -0.41
CA PHE A 117 0.36 -5.92 -0.38
C PHE A 117 1.01 -5.57 0.96
N PHE A 118 1.79 -6.50 1.52
CA PHE A 118 2.48 -6.28 2.79
C PHE A 118 3.80 -7.04 2.86
N HIS A 119 4.76 -6.46 3.56
CA HIS A 119 6.10 -7.04 3.74
C HIS A 119 6.03 -8.18 4.75
N HIS A 120 6.06 -9.44 4.29
CA HIS A 120 5.81 -10.61 5.12
C HIS A 120 6.89 -10.88 6.18
N ALA A 121 8.09 -10.27 6.07
CA ALA A 121 9.10 -10.33 7.13
C ALA A 121 8.82 -9.38 8.31
N LYS A 122 7.88 -8.44 8.16
CA LYS A 122 7.50 -7.47 9.19
C LYS A 122 6.09 -7.70 9.73
N TRP A 123 5.21 -8.27 8.90
CA TRP A 123 3.79 -8.39 9.18
C TRP A 123 3.30 -9.82 8.98
N GLU A 124 2.66 -10.38 10.00
CA GLU A 124 1.92 -11.62 9.93
C GLU A 124 0.45 -11.33 9.65
N LEU A 125 -0.10 -11.94 8.61
CA LEU A 125 -1.52 -11.87 8.28
C LEU A 125 -2.30 -12.80 9.22
N LEU A 126 -3.20 -12.25 10.01
CA LEU A 126 -4.06 -13.02 10.92
C LEU A 126 -5.38 -13.44 10.26
N HIS A 127 -5.97 -12.54 9.47
CA HIS A 127 -7.24 -12.75 8.77
C HIS A 127 -7.38 -11.73 7.64
N HIS A 128 -8.17 -12.08 6.62
CA HIS A 128 -8.62 -11.12 5.62
C HIS A 128 -10.00 -11.47 5.08
N GLU A 129 -10.70 -10.47 4.59
CA GLU A 129 -11.97 -10.62 3.85
C GLU A 129 -12.11 -9.48 2.84
N THR A 130 -12.92 -9.68 1.82
CA THR A 130 -13.36 -8.63 0.91
C THR A 130 -14.86 -8.45 1.07
N ILE A 131 -15.27 -7.20 1.31
CA ILE A 131 -16.66 -6.80 1.40
C ILE A 131 -17.06 -5.96 0.20
N TRP A 132 -18.35 -5.96 -0.13
CA TRP A 132 -18.92 -5.11 -1.17
C TRP A 132 -19.53 -3.87 -0.53
N LEU A 133 -19.29 -2.71 -1.13
CA LEU A 133 -19.82 -1.43 -0.66
C LEU A 133 -21.28 -1.28 -1.15
N ALA A 134 -22.16 -2.07 -0.52
CA ALA A 134 -23.56 -2.21 -0.82
C ALA A 134 -24.35 -2.57 0.47
N PRO A 135 -25.70 -2.46 0.48
CA PRO A 135 -26.50 -2.94 1.61
C PRO A 135 -26.22 -4.41 1.96
N GLU A 136 -26.09 -5.26 0.94
CA GLU A 136 -25.72 -6.69 1.07
C GLU A 136 -24.20 -6.88 1.02
N TRP A 137 -23.50 -6.20 1.87
CA TRP A 137 -22.04 -6.08 1.85
C TRP A 137 -21.25 -7.40 1.91
N LYS A 138 -21.88 -8.51 2.29
CA LYS A 138 -21.29 -9.86 2.25
C LYS A 138 -21.56 -10.63 0.97
N THR A 139 -22.36 -10.08 0.06
CA THR A 139 -22.77 -10.75 -1.19
C THR A 139 -21.81 -10.37 -2.31
N PRO A 140 -21.04 -11.34 -2.87
CA PRO A 140 -20.14 -11.07 -3.99
C PRO A 140 -20.86 -10.45 -5.19
N GLY A 141 -20.28 -9.39 -5.75
CA GLY A 141 -20.86 -8.66 -6.88
C GLY A 141 -21.99 -7.71 -6.52
N ALA A 142 -22.34 -7.56 -5.23
CA ALA A 142 -23.41 -6.65 -4.83
C ALA A 142 -23.10 -5.20 -5.21
N THR A 143 -24.14 -4.50 -5.69
CA THR A 143 -24.12 -3.09 -6.05
C THR A 143 -25.27 -2.40 -5.31
N GLY A 144 -25.05 -1.17 -4.86
CA GLY A 144 -26.10 -0.44 -4.13
C GLY A 144 -25.88 1.05 -4.10
N TRP A 145 -26.83 1.77 -3.50
CA TRP A 145 -26.78 3.22 -3.29
C TRP A 145 -26.48 4.00 -4.58
N THR A 146 -27.13 3.61 -5.68
CA THR A 146 -26.97 4.24 -7.01
C THR A 146 -25.58 4.13 -7.63
N ALA A 147 -24.69 3.27 -7.11
CA ALA A 147 -23.42 2.96 -7.78
C ALA A 147 -23.70 2.21 -9.10
N ASP A 148 -22.89 2.49 -10.11
CA ASP A 148 -22.98 1.88 -11.46
C ASP A 148 -22.25 0.53 -11.54
N LEU A 149 -21.29 0.29 -10.66
CA LEU A 149 -20.44 -0.89 -10.62
C LEU A 149 -20.32 -1.41 -9.17
N PRO A 150 -20.07 -2.71 -8.97
CA PRO A 150 -19.66 -3.21 -7.68
C PRO A 150 -18.40 -2.51 -7.19
N ARG A 151 -18.40 -2.05 -5.95
CA ARG A 151 -17.24 -1.46 -5.28
C ARG A 151 -16.92 -2.28 -4.04
N THR A 152 -15.65 -2.38 -3.72
CA THR A 152 -15.19 -3.26 -2.64
C THR A 152 -14.29 -2.54 -1.65
N ALA A 153 -14.18 -3.15 -0.47
CA ALA A 153 -13.08 -2.91 0.44
C ALA A 153 -12.47 -4.26 0.84
N THR A 154 -11.16 -4.41 0.65
CA THR A 154 -10.38 -5.51 1.23
C THR A 154 -10.00 -5.11 2.64
N ILE A 155 -10.26 -6.01 3.60
CA ILE A 155 -9.95 -5.82 5.01
C ILE A 155 -8.91 -6.87 5.38
N ALA A 156 -7.83 -6.46 6.03
CA ALA A 156 -6.80 -7.37 6.52
C ALA A 156 -6.44 -7.03 7.98
N TRP A 157 -6.25 -8.05 8.80
CA TRP A 157 -5.79 -7.94 10.18
C TRP A 157 -4.37 -8.42 10.25
N PHE A 158 -3.49 -7.57 10.72
CA PHE A 158 -2.07 -7.86 10.82
C PHE A 158 -1.57 -7.84 12.25
N HIS A 159 -0.56 -8.66 12.49
CA HIS A 159 0.28 -8.64 13.67
C HIS A 159 1.67 -8.11 13.27
N HIS A 160 2.11 -7.03 13.88
CA HIS A 160 3.44 -6.48 13.65
C HIS A 160 4.46 -7.28 14.44
N LEU A 161 5.35 -7.98 13.74
CA LEU A 161 6.24 -8.98 14.34
C LEU A 161 7.22 -8.40 15.37
N GLU A 162 7.67 -7.16 15.19
CA GLU A 162 8.61 -6.51 16.10
C GLU A 162 7.93 -6.01 17.37
N SER A 163 6.79 -5.31 17.26
CA SER A 163 6.12 -4.69 18.42
C SER A 163 5.09 -5.59 19.10
N GLY A 164 4.67 -6.69 18.47
CA GLY A 164 3.60 -7.56 18.96
C GLY A 164 2.20 -6.94 18.87
N ARG A 165 2.04 -5.75 18.27
CA ARG A 165 0.76 -5.01 18.19
C ARG A 165 -0.03 -5.39 16.94
N ARG A 166 -1.32 -5.09 16.95
CA ARG A 166 -2.23 -5.43 15.87
C ARG A 166 -2.78 -4.20 15.18
N VAL A 167 -2.87 -4.28 13.84
CA VAL A 167 -3.51 -3.26 13.01
C VAL A 167 -4.49 -3.89 12.05
N LYS A 168 -5.61 -3.21 11.82
CA LYS A 168 -6.58 -3.56 10.79
C LYS A 168 -6.45 -2.56 9.65
N VAL A 169 -6.38 -3.04 8.43
CA VAL A 169 -6.22 -2.21 7.24
C VAL A 169 -7.37 -2.46 6.28
N TYR A 170 -8.02 -1.39 5.86
CA TYR A 170 -9.01 -1.36 4.79
C TYR A 170 -8.36 -0.74 3.56
N ASN A 171 -8.44 -1.40 2.42
CA ASN A 171 -8.13 -0.84 1.11
C ASN A 171 -9.39 -0.80 0.25
N THR A 172 -9.74 0.36 -0.30
CA THR A 172 -11.04 0.59 -0.94
C THR A 172 -10.93 1.44 -2.20
N HIS A 173 -11.92 1.28 -3.10
CA HIS A 173 -12.14 2.15 -4.24
C HIS A 173 -13.64 2.47 -4.35
N TRP A 174 -14.02 3.72 -4.05
CA TRP A 174 -15.43 4.13 -3.98
C TRP A 174 -16.03 4.46 -5.36
N SER A 175 -17.36 4.66 -5.40
CA SER A 175 -18.03 5.00 -6.65
C SER A 175 -17.62 6.38 -7.17
N HIS A 176 -17.19 6.42 -8.43
CA HIS A 176 -16.84 7.68 -9.10
C HIS A 176 -18.08 8.48 -9.52
N VAL A 177 -19.25 7.83 -9.68
CA VAL A 177 -20.48 8.48 -10.16
C VAL A 177 -21.45 8.87 -9.04
N SER A 178 -21.51 8.11 -7.92
CA SER A 178 -22.56 8.27 -6.91
C SER A 178 -22.06 8.88 -5.60
N PRO A 179 -22.41 10.14 -5.29
CA PRO A 179 -22.16 10.73 -3.97
C PRO A 179 -22.87 9.99 -2.84
N GLU A 180 -24.08 9.43 -3.09
CA GLU A 180 -24.84 8.63 -2.12
C GLU A 180 -24.06 7.34 -1.77
N ALA A 181 -23.53 6.64 -2.78
CA ALA A 181 -22.74 5.44 -2.56
C ALA A 181 -21.44 5.76 -1.79
N ARG A 182 -20.79 6.89 -2.05
CA ARG A 182 -19.60 7.33 -1.30
C ARG A 182 -19.93 7.58 0.18
N GLU A 183 -21.02 8.33 0.46
CA GLU A 183 -21.47 8.57 1.83
C GLU A 183 -21.78 7.26 2.56
N ALA A 184 -22.53 6.37 1.92
CA ALA A 184 -22.90 5.08 2.50
C ALA A 184 -21.68 4.16 2.71
N SER A 185 -20.72 4.18 1.80
CA SER A 185 -19.44 3.43 1.92
C SER A 185 -18.65 3.86 3.15
N GLY A 186 -18.51 5.16 3.38
CA GLY A 186 -17.84 5.68 4.57
C GLY A 186 -18.54 5.26 5.86
N ARG A 187 -19.88 5.31 5.91
CA ARG A 187 -20.68 4.86 7.05
C ARG A 187 -20.56 3.34 7.27
N LEU A 188 -20.56 2.54 6.20
CA LEU A 188 -20.42 1.09 6.28
C LEU A 188 -19.06 0.71 6.87
N ILE A 189 -17.97 1.28 6.36
CA ILE A 189 -16.61 1.02 6.87
C ILE A 189 -16.51 1.41 8.35
N ALA A 190 -17.01 2.60 8.73
CA ALA A 190 -17.03 3.05 10.12
C ALA A 190 -17.85 2.11 11.04
N THR A 191 -18.97 1.58 10.56
CA THR A 191 -19.81 0.64 11.30
C THR A 191 -19.10 -0.70 11.50
N ILE A 192 -18.51 -1.26 10.44
CA ILE A 192 -17.77 -2.54 10.52
C ILE A 192 -16.52 -2.38 11.42
N ASP A 193 -15.84 -1.22 11.36
CA ASP A 193 -14.70 -0.96 12.25
C ASP A 193 -15.09 -0.99 13.72
N ALA A 194 -16.23 -0.40 14.07
CA ALA A 194 -16.73 -0.37 15.45
C ALA A 194 -17.09 -1.77 16.00
N LEU A 195 -17.47 -2.73 15.12
CA LEU A 195 -17.81 -4.10 15.52
C LEU A 195 -16.57 -4.95 15.87
N HIS A 196 -15.40 -4.60 15.33
CA HIS A 196 -14.18 -5.42 15.43
C HIS A 196 -13.00 -4.55 15.87
N GLY A 197 -13.04 -4.06 17.10
CA GLY A 197 -12.00 -3.20 17.66
C GLY A 197 -10.63 -3.87 17.70
N VAL A 198 -9.62 -3.15 17.24
CA VAL A 198 -8.19 -3.46 17.38
C VAL A 198 -7.46 -2.22 17.88
N GLU A 199 -6.18 -2.36 18.23
CA GLU A 199 -5.38 -1.25 18.77
C GLU A 199 -5.23 -0.09 17.79
N ALA A 200 -5.17 -0.40 16.50
CA ALA A 200 -5.09 0.60 15.43
C ALA A 200 -5.83 0.15 14.16
N THR A 201 -6.38 1.11 13.45
CA THR A 201 -7.02 0.87 12.16
C THR A 201 -6.55 1.89 11.13
N VAL A 202 -6.35 1.43 9.90
CA VAL A 202 -6.04 2.23 8.71
C VAL A 202 -7.18 2.04 7.70
N VAL A 203 -7.63 3.13 7.08
CA VAL A 203 -8.49 3.10 5.89
C VAL A 203 -7.78 3.89 4.81
N LEU A 204 -7.40 3.22 3.74
CA LEU A 204 -6.70 3.85 2.61
C LEU A 204 -7.38 3.47 1.30
N GLY A 205 -7.18 4.27 0.27
CA GLY A 205 -7.76 3.99 -1.04
C GLY A 205 -8.01 5.22 -1.88
N ASP A 206 -8.65 4.96 -3.03
CA ASP A 206 -9.28 5.95 -3.88
C ASP A 206 -10.74 6.14 -3.45
N PHE A 207 -11.01 7.27 -2.82
CA PHE A 207 -12.34 7.59 -2.33
C PHE A 207 -13.24 8.22 -3.39
N ASN A 208 -12.69 8.59 -4.56
CA ASN A 208 -13.41 9.35 -5.60
C ASN A 208 -14.16 10.57 -5.02
N GLU A 209 -13.69 11.06 -3.90
CA GLU A 209 -14.28 12.15 -3.13
C GLU A 209 -13.18 13.06 -2.57
N GLU A 210 -13.34 14.36 -2.76
CA GLU A 210 -12.41 15.35 -2.21
C GLU A 210 -12.61 15.52 -0.68
N ASP A 211 -11.69 16.22 -0.06
CA ASP A 211 -11.78 16.58 1.35
C ASP A 211 -13.09 17.33 1.67
N GLY A 212 -13.69 16.96 2.80
CA GLY A 212 -14.97 17.52 3.23
C GLY A 212 -16.19 16.85 2.62
N GLY A 213 -16.01 15.88 1.71
CA GLY A 213 -17.10 15.04 1.23
C GLY A 213 -17.74 14.22 2.35
N LYS A 214 -19.02 13.86 2.19
CA LYS A 214 -19.81 13.24 3.26
C LYS A 214 -19.32 11.83 3.65
N GLY A 215 -18.84 11.07 2.69
CA GLY A 215 -18.28 9.74 2.95
C GLY A 215 -17.02 9.82 3.79
N ARG A 216 -16.11 10.73 3.43
CA ARG A 216 -14.88 11.00 4.20
C ARG A 216 -15.17 11.61 5.58
N ALA A 217 -16.19 12.47 5.66
CA ALA A 217 -16.66 13.02 6.94
C ALA A 217 -17.23 11.94 7.88
N ALA A 218 -17.85 10.88 7.35
CA ALA A 218 -18.31 9.75 8.15
C ALA A 218 -17.14 9.02 8.83
N LEU A 219 -16.01 8.82 8.13
CA LEU A 219 -14.79 8.27 8.74
C LEU A 219 -14.24 9.20 9.84
N SER A 220 -14.14 10.50 9.57
CA SER A 220 -13.67 11.47 10.56
C SER A 220 -14.55 11.47 11.81
N SER A 221 -15.88 11.39 11.65
CA SER A 221 -16.85 11.30 12.75
C SER A 221 -16.71 10.02 13.58
N ALA A 222 -16.17 8.94 12.99
CA ALA A 222 -15.86 7.68 13.65
C ALA A 222 -14.47 7.67 14.34
N GLY A 223 -13.78 8.81 14.38
CA GLY A 223 -12.49 8.97 15.04
C GLY A 223 -11.27 8.69 14.18
N PHE A 224 -11.44 8.53 12.87
CA PHE A 224 -10.32 8.44 11.95
C PHE A 224 -9.75 9.82 11.64
N GLN A 225 -8.43 9.93 11.60
CA GLN A 225 -7.71 11.14 11.25
C GLN A 225 -7.09 10.99 9.85
N ASN A 226 -7.35 11.93 8.95
CA ASN A 226 -6.67 11.96 7.67
C ASN A 226 -5.21 12.36 7.88
N THR A 227 -4.27 11.56 7.37
CA THR A 227 -2.84 11.86 7.49
C THR A 227 -2.47 13.21 6.88
N TYR A 228 -3.19 13.64 5.85
CA TYR A 228 -3.01 14.95 5.24
C TYR A 228 -3.29 16.14 6.20
N ASP A 229 -4.18 15.97 7.16
CA ASP A 229 -4.52 17.04 8.12
C ASP A 229 -3.45 17.24 9.18
N SER A 230 -2.46 16.35 9.27
CA SER A 230 -1.30 16.46 10.16
C SER A 230 -0.36 17.56 9.66
N ILE A 231 -0.71 18.82 9.93
CA ILE A 231 0.06 20.01 9.54
C ILE A 231 1.47 19.92 10.13
N GLY A 232 2.50 20.05 9.31
CA GLY A 232 3.90 19.87 9.71
C GLY A 232 4.47 18.47 9.41
N ALA A 233 3.61 17.47 9.19
CA ALA A 233 4.01 16.15 8.73
C ALA A 233 3.92 15.99 7.19
N ARG A 234 3.48 17.02 6.46
CA ARG A 234 3.38 16.98 4.99
C ARG A 234 4.67 17.40 4.32
N CYS A 235 5.03 16.75 3.22
CA CYS A 235 6.20 17.10 2.43
C CYS A 235 6.10 18.49 1.77
N ARG A 236 4.88 18.95 1.49
CA ARG A 236 4.57 20.25 0.90
C ARG A 236 3.18 20.73 1.33
N LYS A 237 2.94 22.04 1.15
CA LYS A 237 1.69 22.68 1.60
C LYS A 237 0.43 22.03 1.00
N SER A 238 0.50 21.63 -0.27
CA SER A 238 -0.60 20.98 -0.98
C SER A 238 -0.06 20.11 -2.10
N PHE A 239 -0.75 19.02 -2.39
CA PHE A 239 -0.50 18.16 -3.54
C PHE A 239 -1.81 17.51 -4.00
N PRO A 240 -1.99 17.33 -5.33
CA PRO A 240 -3.07 16.51 -5.87
C PRO A 240 -2.74 15.04 -5.71
N THR A 241 -3.74 14.17 -5.87
CA THR A 241 -3.52 12.72 -6.04
C THR A 241 -4.02 12.21 -7.38
N TYR A 242 -4.92 12.91 -8.07
CA TYR A 242 -5.37 12.61 -9.42
C TYR A 242 -4.86 13.64 -10.42
N THR A 243 -4.25 13.21 -11.53
CA THR A 243 -3.47 14.06 -12.45
C THR A 243 -3.75 13.82 -13.92
N THR A 244 -4.54 12.82 -14.27
CA THR A 244 -4.78 12.43 -15.69
C THR A 244 -3.50 12.13 -16.49
N PHE A 245 -2.49 11.53 -15.85
CA PHE A 245 -1.13 11.25 -16.38
C PHE A 245 -0.27 12.50 -16.67
N GLN A 246 -0.71 13.71 -16.34
CA GLN A 246 -0.02 14.94 -16.72
C GLN A 246 0.91 15.47 -15.62
N PRO A 247 2.24 15.51 -15.84
CA PRO A 247 3.19 16.09 -14.89
C PRO A 247 3.09 17.60 -14.76
N THR A 248 2.69 18.27 -15.84
CA THR A 248 2.59 19.73 -15.88
C THR A 248 1.22 20.18 -15.39
N GLY A 249 1.21 21.04 -14.38
CA GLY A 249 -0.02 21.60 -13.84
C GLY A 249 -0.66 20.76 -12.71
N ALA A 250 0.04 19.74 -12.23
CA ALA A 250 -0.40 18.89 -11.13
C ALA A 250 -0.72 19.65 -9.82
N SER A 251 -0.36 20.93 -9.71
CA SER A 251 -0.69 21.78 -8.55
C SER A 251 -2.19 22.06 -8.39
N GLY A 252 -3.04 21.72 -9.36
CA GLY A 252 -4.46 22.02 -9.39
C GLY A 252 -5.41 20.81 -9.48
N GLY A 253 -4.91 19.58 -9.49
CA GLY A 253 -5.76 18.39 -9.52
C GLY A 253 -6.45 18.11 -8.18
N PRO A 254 -7.56 17.32 -8.17
CA PRO A 254 -8.25 16.94 -6.94
C PRO A 254 -7.41 15.96 -6.10
N ARG A 255 -7.66 15.97 -4.79
CA ARG A 255 -7.13 14.98 -3.87
C ARG A 255 -8.24 14.01 -3.48
N ILE A 256 -8.34 12.91 -4.23
CA ILE A 256 -9.38 11.90 -4.06
C ILE A 256 -8.88 10.61 -3.44
N ASP A 257 -7.55 10.43 -3.35
CA ASP A 257 -6.93 9.37 -2.58
C ASP A 257 -6.61 9.88 -1.16
N ALA A 258 -6.69 8.99 -0.18
CA ALA A 258 -6.42 9.36 1.21
C ALA A 258 -5.93 8.15 2.04
N ILE A 259 -5.27 8.46 3.15
CA ILE A 259 -4.92 7.52 4.22
C ILE A 259 -5.49 8.08 5.52
N TYR A 260 -6.42 7.33 6.10
CA TYR A 260 -7.03 7.60 7.40
C TYR A 260 -6.47 6.66 8.45
N VAL A 261 -6.14 7.17 9.61
CA VAL A 261 -5.58 6.40 10.73
C VAL A 261 -6.38 6.59 12.01
N LYS A 262 -6.43 5.55 12.84
CA LYS A 262 -7.02 5.55 14.18
C LYS A 262 -6.13 4.72 15.09
N GLY A 263 -5.73 5.23 16.26
CA GLY A 263 -4.76 4.58 17.13
C GLY A 263 -3.31 4.68 16.67
N LEU A 264 -3.02 5.54 15.70
CA LEU A 264 -1.69 5.82 15.15
C LEU A 264 -1.44 7.33 15.11
N ASP A 265 -0.16 7.71 15.22
CA ASP A 265 0.32 9.06 15.01
C ASP A 265 0.93 9.18 13.60
N THR A 266 0.52 10.19 12.83
CA THR A 266 1.14 10.50 11.54
C THR A 266 2.45 11.25 11.76
N LYS A 267 3.54 10.73 11.20
CA LYS A 267 4.88 11.37 11.25
C LYS A 267 5.20 12.09 9.95
N TRP A 268 4.75 11.56 8.82
CA TRP A 268 4.99 12.11 7.50
C TRP A 268 3.90 11.70 6.52
N THR A 269 3.58 12.55 5.54
CA THR A 269 2.73 12.21 4.40
C THR A 269 3.16 12.97 3.15
N CYS A 270 3.19 12.30 2.01
CA CYS A 270 3.56 12.86 0.73
C CYS A 270 2.98 12.04 -0.42
N VAL A 271 3.18 12.55 -1.65
CA VAL A 271 2.97 11.79 -2.89
C VAL A 271 4.31 11.60 -3.61
N ASP A 272 4.43 10.50 -4.34
CA ASP A 272 5.56 10.24 -5.23
C ASP A 272 5.20 10.65 -6.66
N GLU A 273 6.09 11.40 -7.28
CA GLU A 273 5.94 11.86 -8.66
C GLU A 273 6.92 11.11 -9.56
N ILE A 274 6.47 10.01 -10.15
CA ILE A 274 7.30 9.19 -11.05
C ILE A 274 6.86 9.42 -12.48
N ILE A 275 7.81 9.90 -13.28
CA ILE A 275 7.59 10.27 -14.68
C ILE A 275 8.33 9.30 -15.59
N LYS A 276 7.63 8.81 -16.60
CA LYS A 276 8.18 8.01 -17.71
C LYS A 276 7.64 8.54 -19.02
N LYS A 277 8.51 8.78 -20.00
CA LYS A 277 8.12 9.32 -21.32
C LYS A 277 7.17 10.53 -21.24
N GLU A 278 7.51 11.50 -20.38
CA GLU A 278 6.75 12.74 -20.16
C GLU A 278 5.36 12.58 -19.49
N HIS A 279 5.01 11.38 -19.01
CA HIS A 279 3.77 11.10 -18.30
C HIS A 279 4.06 10.54 -16.91
N PHE A 280 3.14 10.76 -15.97
CA PHE A 280 3.13 9.96 -14.75
C PHE A 280 2.80 8.50 -15.07
N ILE A 281 3.28 7.57 -14.26
CA ILE A 281 3.08 6.13 -14.47
C ILE A 281 1.66 5.63 -14.20
N SER A 282 0.80 6.48 -13.64
CA SER A 282 -0.65 6.32 -13.49
C SER A 282 -1.30 7.69 -13.62
N ASP A 283 -2.62 7.73 -13.80
CA ASP A 283 -3.41 8.95 -13.69
C ASP A 283 -3.61 9.41 -12.23
N HIS A 284 -3.21 8.58 -11.26
CA HIS A 284 -3.06 8.91 -9.85
C HIS A 284 -1.60 8.95 -9.42
N LEU A 285 -1.32 9.69 -8.34
CA LEU A 285 -0.01 9.68 -7.67
C LEU A 285 -0.07 8.75 -6.45
N PRO A 286 0.97 7.92 -6.22
CA PRO A 286 1.09 7.16 -4.99
C PRO A 286 1.10 8.11 -3.79
N LEU A 287 0.13 7.96 -2.89
CA LEU A 287 0.09 8.70 -1.63
C LEU A 287 0.64 7.80 -0.53
N HIS A 288 1.64 8.30 0.19
CA HIS A 288 2.24 7.54 1.29
C HIS A 288 2.22 8.29 2.62
N ALA A 289 2.29 7.53 3.70
CA ALA A 289 2.44 8.05 5.06
C ALA A 289 3.42 7.19 5.87
N VAL A 290 4.17 7.84 6.75
CA VAL A 290 4.91 7.20 7.84
C VAL A 290 4.13 7.42 9.12
N VAL A 291 3.90 6.34 9.85
CA VAL A 291 3.11 6.34 11.08
C VAL A 291 3.87 5.63 12.21
N SER A 292 3.50 5.94 13.44
CA SER A 292 3.88 5.17 14.62
C SER A 292 2.65 4.81 15.44
N TRP A 293 2.78 3.84 16.31
CA TRP A 293 1.74 3.55 17.30
C TRP A 293 1.50 4.78 18.19
N ALA A 294 0.24 5.16 18.37
CA ALA A 294 -0.07 6.25 19.28
C ALA A 294 0.41 5.90 20.70
N SER A 295 1.05 6.86 21.37
CA SER A 295 1.40 6.72 22.79
C SER A 295 0.12 6.52 23.58
N SER A 296 0.12 5.58 24.52
CA SER A 296 -0.97 5.48 25.50
C SER A 296 -1.08 6.87 26.19
N ARG A 297 -2.19 7.57 25.99
CA ARG A 297 -2.47 8.75 26.81
C ARG A 297 -2.75 8.20 28.21
N GLU A 298 -1.81 8.41 29.12
CA GLU A 298 -2.01 8.20 30.54
C GLU A 298 -3.15 9.09 31.08
#